data_c1a2220e4fa1d92d8f2b325c39587c40
#
_entry.id   c1a2220e4fa1d92d8f2b325c39587c40
#
_cell.length_a   1.000
_cell.length_b   1.000
_cell.length_c   1.000
_cell.angle_alpha   90.00
_cell.angle_beta   90.00
_cell.angle_gamma   90.00
#
_symmetry.space_group_name_H-M   'P 1'
#
loop_
_entity.id
_entity.type
_entity.pdbx_description
1 polymer ?
#
loop_
_entity_poly.entity_id
_entity_poly.type
_entity_poly.pdbx_seq_one_letter_code
_entity_poly.pdbx_strand_id
1 'polypeptide(L)'
;MYLIEEDDLALAQYTHDDDHDMYLCWQDEQTQKGYNYVFDQPLERFKKTDITRFPFWVTVTDRTLDQRVGVLRLGLDEKHPDLAIWIYPQHRSKGYGTRACRLALKFIFQHLPYQEIAAGCYCDNKHSLAMLEKVGFSRRPEEDEPEINGFTVEKTIQLAFGISKAELNG
;
A
#
# COMPACT_ATOMS: atom_id res chain seq x y z
N MET A 1 -3.75 -2.97 20.11
CA MET A 1 -4.94 -3.74 19.67
C MET A 1 -4.90 -3.92 18.16
N TYR A 2 -5.08 -5.15 17.70
CA TYR A 2 -5.13 -5.43 16.26
C TYR A 2 -6.56 -5.26 15.74
N LEU A 3 -6.70 -4.72 14.53
CA LEU A 3 -7.99 -4.59 13.83
C LEU A 3 -8.41 -5.93 13.22
N ILE A 4 -7.44 -6.65 12.67
CA ILE A 4 -7.62 -7.97 12.08
C ILE A 4 -6.29 -8.73 12.16
N GLU A 5 -6.37 -10.03 12.30
CA GLU A 5 -5.21 -10.92 12.34
C GLU A 5 -5.50 -12.24 11.63
N GLU A 6 -4.48 -12.82 11.01
CA GLU A 6 -4.54 -14.13 10.35
C GLU A 6 -3.14 -14.74 10.36
N ASP A 7 -3.02 -15.96 10.88
CA ASP A 7 -1.75 -16.65 11.09
C ASP A 7 -0.77 -15.81 11.91
N ASP A 8 0.39 -15.48 11.36
CA ASP A 8 1.42 -14.68 12.00
C ASP A 8 1.30 -13.17 11.72
N LEU A 9 0.38 -12.76 10.83
CA LEU A 9 0.20 -11.35 10.49
C LEU A 9 -0.96 -10.70 11.25
N ALA A 10 -0.77 -9.45 11.59
CA ALA A 10 -1.79 -8.60 12.18
C ALA A 10 -1.71 -7.18 11.62
N LEU A 11 -2.87 -6.52 11.54
CA LEU A 11 -2.97 -5.11 11.15
C LEU A 11 -3.45 -4.31 12.36
N ALA A 12 -2.70 -3.27 12.71
CA ALA A 12 -3.06 -2.31 13.75
C ALA A 12 -3.21 -0.91 13.15
N GLN A 13 -4.00 -0.07 13.79
CA GLN A 13 -4.10 1.34 13.39
C GLN A 13 -2.71 1.97 13.34
N TYR A 14 -2.39 2.66 12.25
CA TYR A 14 -1.18 3.47 12.16
C TYR A 14 -1.22 4.60 13.18
N THR A 15 -0.12 4.81 13.86
CA THR A 15 0.05 5.91 14.81
C THR A 15 1.35 6.67 14.53
N HIS A 16 1.56 7.81 15.16
CA HIS A 16 2.81 8.57 15.03
C HIS A 16 4.03 7.83 15.58
N ASP A 17 3.84 6.75 16.35
CA ASP A 17 4.94 5.86 16.74
C ASP A 17 5.52 5.07 15.54
N ASP A 18 4.77 4.98 14.45
CA ASP A 18 5.19 4.33 13.21
C ASP A 18 5.96 5.27 12.25
N ASP A 19 5.93 6.57 12.50
CA ASP A 19 6.47 7.59 11.59
C ASP A 19 7.95 7.39 11.27
N HIS A 20 8.74 7.00 12.27
CA HIS A 20 10.18 6.83 12.06
C HIS A 20 10.47 5.70 11.07
N ASP A 21 9.80 4.57 11.18
CA ASP A 21 9.97 3.44 10.26
C ASP A 21 9.51 3.80 8.84
N MET A 22 8.40 4.53 8.71
CA MET A 22 7.93 5.04 7.43
C MET A 22 8.90 6.06 6.82
N TYR A 23 9.47 6.93 7.64
CA TYR A 23 10.49 7.88 7.18
C TYR A 23 11.71 7.14 6.62
N LEU A 24 12.21 6.12 7.32
CA LEU A 24 13.31 5.28 6.84
C LEU A 24 12.94 4.54 5.55
N CYS A 25 11.71 4.06 5.44
CA CYS A 25 11.22 3.41 4.22
C CYS A 25 11.26 4.39 3.02
N TRP A 26 10.88 5.65 3.22
CA TRP A 26 10.94 6.67 2.18
C TRP A 26 12.36 7.14 1.85
N GLN A 27 13.36 6.88 2.68
CA GLN A 27 14.77 7.12 2.34
C GLN A 27 15.29 6.07 1.34
N ASP A 28 14.61 4.95 1.20
CA ASP A 28 15.00 3.89 0.29
C ASP A 28 14.68 4.24 -1.16
N GLU A 29 15.67 4.13 -2.03
CA GLU A 29 15.56 4.48 -3.45
C GLU A 29 14.50 3.64 -4.19
N GLN A 30 14.42 2.35 -3.87
CA GLN A 30 13.45 1.46 -4.50
C GLN A 30 12.01 1.85 -4.15
N THR A 31 11.77 2.29 -2.91
CA THR A 31 10.47 2.82 -2.47
C THR A 31 10.11 4.08 -3.27
N GLN A 32 11.04 5.02 -3.37
CA GLN A 32 10.83 6.27 -4.11
C GLN A 32 10.52 6.00 -5.58
N LYS A 33 11.30 5.14 -6.23
CA LYS A 33 11.10 4.76 -7.64
C LYS A 33 9.78 4.04 -7.86
N GLY A 34 9.40 3.15 -6.95
CA GLY A 34 8.13 2.42 -7.02
C GLY A 34 6.90 3.32 -6.97
N TYR A 35 7.01 4.46 -6.29
CA TYR A 35 5.95 5.47 -6.19
C TYR A 35 6.16 6.66 -7.14
N ASN A 36 7.22 6.65 -7.94
CA ASN A 36 7.62 7.78 -8.80
C ASN A 36 7.68 9.10 -8.01
N TYR A 37 8.21 9.04 -6.80
CA TYR A 37 8.23 10.16 -5.86
C TYR A 37 9.63 10.39 -5.31
N VAL A 38 10.21 11.55 -5.63
CA VAL A 38 11.48 11.99 -5.04
C VAL A 38 11.21 12.52 -3.65
N PHE A 39 11.67 11.80 -2.64
CA PHE A 39 11.39 12.12 -1.24
C PHE A 39 12.51 12.98 -0.64
N ASP A 40 12.15 14.18 -0.21
CA ASP A 40 13.07 15.16 0.38
C ASP A 40 12.52 15.81 1.66
N GLN A 41 11.51 15.20 2.29
CA GLN A 41 10.82 15.77 3.43
C GLN A 41 11.47 15.35 4.76
N PRO A 42 11.49 16.25 5.79
CA PRO A 42 11.98 15.91 7.12
C PRO A 42 10.98 15.05 7.91
N LEU A 43 11.47 14.31 8.90
CA LEU A 43 10.66 13.46 9.77
C LEU A 43 9.52 14.22 10.46
N GLU A 44 9.76 15.47 10.87
CA GLU A 44 8.75 16.31 11.54
C GLU A 44 7.49 16.50 10.71
N ARG A 45 7.58 16.40 9.39
CA ARG A 45 6.42 16.53 8.51
C ARG A 45 5.44 15.38 8.66
N PHE A 46 5.93 14.17 8.92
CA PHE A 46 5.10 13.02 9.23
C PHE A 46 4.27 13.25 10.49
N LYS A 47 4.91 13.77 11.53
CA LYS A 47 4.27 14.05 12.83
C LYS A 47 3.15 15.08 12.75
N LYS A 48 3.16 15.93 11.71
CA LYS A 48 2.13 16.95 11.47
C LYS A 48 0.98 16.45 10.61
N THR A 49 1.10 15.25 10.03
CA THR A 49 0.03 14.66 9.22
C THR A 49 -1.14 14.28 10.11
N ASP A 50 -2.33 14.73 9.74
CA ASP A 50 -3.56 14.28 10.40
C ASP A 50 -3.91 12.88 9.90
N ILE A 51 -3.50 11.87 10.64
CA ILE A 51 -3.73 10.46 10.31
C ILE A 51 -5.22 10.09 10.37
N THR A 52 -6.04 10.86 11.11
CA THR A 52 -7.47 10.57 11.24
C THR A 52 -8.28 10.88 9.97
N ARG A 53 -7.70 11.64 9.04
CA ARG A 53 -8.34 11.95 7.76
C ARG A 53 -8.48 10.74 6.83
N PHE A 54 -7.62 9.74 7.01
CA PHE A 54 -7.60 8.57 6.12
C PHE A 54 -8.60 7.52 6.60
N PRO A 55 -9.44 6.98 5.71
CA PRO A 55 -10.45 5.99 6.11
C PRO A 55 -9.83 4.67 6.58
N PHE A 56 -8.62 4.37 6.12
CA PHE A 56 -7.89 3.18 6.51
C PHE A 56 -6.39 3.45 6.39
N TRP A 57 -5.68 3.30 7.50
CA TRP A 57 -4.23 3.43 7.56
C TRP A 57 -3.70 2.52 8.66
N VAL A 58 -2.97 1.49 8.28
CA VAL A 58 -2.58 0.42 9.21
C VAL A 58 -1.11 0.07 9.10
N THR A 59 -0.56 -0.38 10.21
CA THR A 59 0.77 -0.99 10.30
C THR A 59 0.61 -2.50 10.31
N VAL A 60 1.43 -3.17 9.52
CA VAL A 60 1.52 -4.62 9.42
C VAL A 60 2.55 -5.12 10.41
N THR A 61 2.17 -6.06 11.26
CA THR A 61 3.06 -6.69 12.25
C THR A 61 3.16 -8.19 11.97
N ASP A 62 4.39 -8.70 11.94
CA ASP A 62 4.64 -10.13 12.08
C ASP A 62 4.69 -10.46 13.57
N ARG A 63 3.68 -11.18 14.06
CA ARG A 63 3.53 -11.49 15.48
C ARG A 63 4.54 -12.51 15.99
N THR A 64 5.03 -13.38 15.09
CA THR A 64 6.04 -14.37 15.45
C THR A 64 7.38 -13.70 15.74
N LEU A 65 7.73 -12.71 14.94
CA LEU A 65 8.96 -11.94 15.10
C LEU A 65 8.81 -10.75 16.05
N ASP A 66 7.57 -10.39 16.41
CA ASP A 66 7.24 -9.15 17.11
C ASP A 66 7.83 -7.91 16.41
N GLN A 67 7.66 -7.85 15.09
CA GLN A 67 8.22 -6.79 14.26
C GLN A 67 7.19 -6.16 13.34
N ARG A 68 7.26 -4.83 13.21
CA ARG A 68 6.53 -4.09 12.19
C ARG A 68 7.22 -4.29 10.85
N VAL A 69 6.46 -4.71 9.84
CA VAL A 69 7.04 -5.09 8.53
C VAL A 69 6.60 -4.19 7.39
N GLY A 70 5.58 -3.37 7.60
CA GLY A 70 5.10 -2.47 6.57
C GLY A 70 3.84 -1.70 6.96
N VAL A 71 3.27 -1.01 5.98
CA VAL A 71 2.10 -0.13 6.14
C VAL A 71 1.19 -0.27 4.93
N LEU A 72 -0.12 -0.18 5.13
CA LEU A 72 -1.11 0.00 4.07
C LEU A 72 -1.99 1.20 4.38
N ARG A 73 -2.42 1.91 3.32
CA ARG A 73 -3.28 3.08 3.46
C ARG A 73 -4.23 3.20 2.26
N LEU A 74 -5.49 3.50 2.53
CA LEU A 74 -6.41 3.98 1.50
C LEU A 74 -6.22 5.48 1.27
N GLY A 75 -6.25 5.89 0.01
CA GLY A 75 -6.25 7.28 -0.38
C GLY A 75 -7.53 8.00 0.02
N LEU A 76 -7.56 9.32 -0.20
CA LEU A 76 -8.66 10.20 0.22
C LEU A 76 -9.79 10.32 -0.79
N ASP A 77 -9.65 9.75 -1.98
CA ASP A 77 -10.71 9.74 -2.99
C ASP A 77 -11.79 8.74 -2.57
N GLU A 78 -12.95 9.25 -2.15
CA GLU A 78 -14.08 8.42 -1.70
C GLU A 78 -14.73 7.61 -2.81
N LYS A 79 -14.61 8.06 -4.06
CA LYS A 79 -15.23 7.39 -5.21
C LYS A 79 -14.36 6.25 -5.76
N HIS A 80 -13.06 6.48 -5.75
CA HIS A 80 -12.06 5.55 -6.27
C HIS A 80 -10.91 5.39 -5.26
N PRO A 81 -11.21 4.82 -4.05
CA PRO A 81 -10.17 4.69 -3.03
C PRO A 81 -9.10 3.71 -3.52
N ASP A 82 -7.86 4.18 -3.53
CA ASP A 82 -6.71 3.39 -3.93
C ASP A 82 -5.92 2.91 -2.73
N LEU A 83 -5.49 1.66 -2.78
CA LEU A 83 -4.71 1.03 -1.72
C LEU A 83 -3.22 1.17 -2.03
N ALA A 84 -2.51 1.87 -1.17
CA ALA A 84 -1.06 1.96 -1.19
C ALA A 84 -0.46 0.99 -0.17
N ILE A 85 0.67 0.38 -0.53
CA ILE A 85 1.38 -0.56 0.32
C ILE A 85 2.87 -0.24 0.36
N TRP A 86 3.45 -0.31 1.55
CA TRP A 86 4.88 -0.18 1.79
C TRP A 86 5.33 -1.38 2.62
N ILE A 87 6.23 -2.20 2.08
CA ILE A 87 6.94 -3.19 2.88
C ILE A 87 8.33 -2.65 3.16
N TYR A 88 8.71 -2.63 4.43
CA TYR A 88 10.01 -2.09 4.83
C TYR A 88 11.13 -2.87 4.16
N PRO A 89 12.22 -2.19 3.72
CA PRO A 89 13.27 -2.82 2.90
C PRO A 89 13.82 -4.13 3.44
N GLN A 90 14.04 -4.22 4.76
CA GLN A 90 14.57 -5.41 5.41
C GLN A 90 13.60 -6.61 5.44
N HIS A 91 12.33 -6.39 5.08
CA HIS A 91 11.29 -7.42 5.10
C HIS A 91 10.75 -7.77 3.71
N ARG A 92 11.35 -7.25 2.65
CA ARG A 92 10.95 -7.55 1.26
C ARG A 92 11.24 -8.98 0.87
N SER A 93 10.56 -9.45 -0.17
CA SER A 93 10.73 -10.78 -0.79
C SER A 93 10.44 -11.95 0.16
N LYS A 94 9.58 -11.73 1.15
CA LYS A 94 9.11 -12.73 2.12
C LYS A 94 7.61 -13.01 2.04
N GLY A 95 6.93 -12.45 1.04
CA GLY A 95 5.49 -12.64 0.82
C GLY A 95 4.57 -11.79 1.67
N TYR A 96 5.09 -10.86 2.48
CA TYR A 96 4.27 -9.98 3.33
C TYR A 96 3.31 -9.11 2.54
N GLY A 97 3.76 -8.56 1.40
CA GLY A 97 2.95 -7.67 0.58
C GLY A 97 1.63 -8.29 0.15
N THR A 98 1.68 -9.49 -0.43
CA THR A 98 0.51 -10.22 -0.88
C THR A 98 -0.43 -10.57 0.27
N ARG A 99 0.12 -11.12 1.35
CA ARG A 99 -0.66 -11.54 2.52
C ARG A 99 -1.29 -10.35 3.26
N ALA A 100 -0.53 -9.30 3.48
CA ALA A 100 -1.01 -8.09 4.14
C ALA A 100 -2.09 -7.39 3.32
N CYS A 101 -1.92 -7.33 1.99
CA CYS A 101 -2.91 -6.74 1.10
C CYS A 101 -4.23 -7.51 1.15
N ARG A 102 -4.21 -8.84 1.09
CA ARG A 102 -5.40 -9.67 1.23
C ARG A 102 -6.10 -9.46 2.58
N LEU A 103 -5.33 -9.40 3.65
CA LEU A 103 -5.87 -9.19 5.00
C LEU A 103 -6.51 -7.80 5.13
N ALA A 104 -5.86 -6.77 4.55
CA ALA A 104 -6.40 -5.42 4.50
C ALA A 104 -7.71 -5.36 3.71
N LEU A 105 -7.77 -5.95 2.52
CA LEU A 105 -8.97 -5.99 1.70
C LEU A 105 -10.13 -6.72 2.41
N LYS A 106 -9.83 -7.82 3.10
CA LYS A 106 -10.81 -8.54 3.91
C LYS A 106 -11.44 -7.63 4.96
N PHE A 107 -10.61 -6.90 5.71
CA PHE A 107 -11.08 -5.93 6.70
C PHE A 107 -11.90 -4.80 6.05
N ILE A 108 -11.38 -4.20 4.98
CA ILE A 108 -12.02 -3.08 4.28
C ILE A 108 -13.41 -3.47 3.79
N PHE A 109 -13.54 -4.60 3.08
CA PHE A 109 -14.83 -5.03 2.56
C PHE A 109 -15.83 -5.50 3.64
N GLN A 110 -15.35 -5.89 4.82
CA GLN A 110 -16.21 -6.27 5.94
C GLN A 110 -16.69 -5.07 6.77
N HIS A 111 -15.88 -4.03 6.89
CA HIS A 111 -16.12 -2.96 7.86
C HIS A 111 -16.27 -1.57 7.27
N LEU A 112 -15.86 -1.35 6.02
CA LEU A 112 -15.94 -0.05 5.34
C LEU A 112 -16.93 -0.11 4.17
N PRO A 113 -17.52 1.04 3.78
CA PRO A 113 -18.62 1.06 2.80
C PRO A 113 -18.13 1.02 1.34
N TYR A 114 -17.06 0.28 1.05
CA TYR A 114 -16.51 0.18 -0.30
C TYR A 114 -16.89 -1.16 -0.94
N GLN A 115 -17.24 -1.11 -2.23
CA GLN A 115 -17.52 -2.30 -3.04
C GLN A 115 -16.37 -2.67 -3.96
N GLU A 116 -15.51 -1.71 -4.26
CA GLU A 116 -14.34 -1.87 -5.11
C GLU A 116 -13.18 -1.03 -4.55
N ILE A 117 -11.97 -1.56 -4.62
CA ILE A 117 -10.73 -0.87 -4.23
C ILE A 117 -9.82 -0.82 -5.45
N ALA A 118 -9.28 0.35 -5.73
CA ALA A 118 -8.31 0.57 -6.80
C ALA A 118 -6.88 0.35 -6.30
N ALA A 119 -5.97 0.10 -7.22
CA ALA A 119 -4.53 0.13 -7.01
C ALA A 119 -3.84 0.54 -8.30
N GLY A 120 -2.69 1.18 -8.17
CA GLY A 120 -1.87 1.58 -9.29
C GLY A 120 -0.46 0.99 -9.20
N CYS A 121 0.17 0.81 -10.36
CA CYS A 121 1.52 0.30 -10.45
C CYS A 121 2.15 0.79 -11.75
N TYR A 122 3.41 1.21 -11.71
CA TYR A 122 4.11 1.61 -12.94
C TYR A 122 4.44 0.40 -13.79
N CYS A 123 4.39 0.58 -15.11
CA CYS A 123 4.48 -0.51 -16.09
C CYS A 123 5.79 -1.31 -16.03
N ASP A 124 6.87 -0.73 -15.50
CA ASP A 124 8.16 -1.39 -15.33
C ASP A 124 8.37 -2.03 -13.96
N ASN A 125 7.44 -1.84 -13.03
CA ASN A 125 7.50 -2.41 -11.68
C ASN A 125 6.94 -3.84 -11.67
N LYS A 126 7.72 -4.79 -12.17
CA LYS A 126 7.31 -6.19 -12.31
C LYS A 126 6.95 -6.86 -10.98
N HIS A 127 7.62 -6.48 -9.90
CA HIS A 127 7.35 -7.02 -8.58
C HIS A 127 5.95 -6.65 -8.08
N SER A 128 5.58 -5.37 -8.19
CA SER A 128 4.24 -4.90 -7.83
C SER A 128 3.15 -5.46 -8.73
N LEU A 129 3.43 -5.58 -10.04
CA LEU A 129 2.49 -6.21 -10.99
C LEU A 129 2.18 -7.65 -10.57
N ALA A 130 3.21 -8.44 -10.28
CA ALA A 130 3.05 -9.83 -9.84
C ALA A 130 2.28 -9.92 -8.50
N MET A 131 2.54 -9.01 -7.56
CA MET A 131 1.83 -8.96 -6.28
C MET A 131 0.34 -8.65 -6.47
N LEU A 132 -0.01 -7.64 -7.27
CA LEU A 132 -1.39 -7.28 -7.54
C LEU A 132 -2.16 -8.43 -8.18
N GLU A 133 -1.55 -9.14 -9.13
CA GLU A 133 -2.16 -10.33 -9.75
C GLU A 133 -2.40 -11.45 -8.73
N LYS A 134 -1.42 -11.72 -7.87
CA LYS A 134 -1.55 -12.75 -6.81
C LYS A 134 -2.65 -12.43 -5.81
N VAL A 135 -2.83 -11.17 -5.48
CA VAL A 135 -3.91 -10.73 -4.58
C VAL A 135 -5.28 -10.93 -5.23
N GLY A 136 -5.37 -10.80 -6.55
CA GLY A 136 -6.60 -10.95 -7.31
C GLY A 136 -7.11 -9.67 -7.97
N PHE A 137 -6.29 -8.62 -8.01
CA PHE A 137 -6.62 -7.40 -8.75
C PHE A 137 -6.68 -7.67 -10.24
N SER A 138 -7.64 -7.05 -10.92
CA SER A 138 -7.80 -7.08 -12.37
C SER A 138 -7.41 -5.74 -12.98
N ARG A 139 -6.90 -5.78 -14.21
CA ARG A 139 -6.56 -4.58 -14.97
C ARG A 139 -7.80 -3.73 -15.27
N ARG A 140 -7.59 -2.41 -15.24
CA ARG A 140 -8.55 -1.39 -15.66
C ARG A 140 -7.87 -0.47 -16.68
N PRO A 141 -7.60 -0.95 -17.91
CA PRO A 141 -6.77 -0.22 -18.89
C PRO A 141 -7.30 1.18 -19.24
N GLU A 142 -8.60 1.38 -19.18
CA GLU A 142 -9.27 2.67 -19.44
C GLU A 142 -8.92 3.74 -18.40
N GLU A 143 -8.40 3.32 -17.26
CA GLU A 143 -7.99 4.22 -16.16
C GLU A 143 -6.47 4.40 -16.08
N ASP A 144 -5.71 3.84 -17.02
CA ASP A 144 -4.26 4.02 -17.07
C ASP A 144 -3.90 5.50 -17.27
N GLU A 145 -2.87 5.97 -16.57
CA GLU A 145 -2.44 7.36 -16.61
C GLU A 145 -1.01 7.49 -17.11
N PRO A 146 -0.78 8.26 -18.21
CA PRO A 146 0.57 8.61 -18.63
C PRO A 146 1.18 9.63 -17.66
N GLU A 147 2.42 9.41 -17.30
CA GLU A 147 3.19 10.29 -16.40
C GLU A 147 4.60 10.50 -16.91
N ILE A 148 5.32 11.41 -16.26
CA ILE A 148 6.76 11.59 -16.44
C ILE A 148 7.46 10.94 -15.26
N ASN A 149 8.42 10.07 -15.55
CA ASN A 149 9.28 9.48 -14.52
C ASN A 149 10.13 10.58 -13.87
N GLY A 150 9.97 10.80 -12.57
CA GLY A 150 10.68 11.85 -11.84
C GLY A 150 12.19 11.62 -11.69
N PHE A 151 12.70 10.43 -12.02
CA PHE A 151 14.11 10.05 -11.92
C PHE A 151 14.83 10.07 -13.27
N THR A 152 14.13 9.65 -14.34
CA THR A 152 14.72 9.54 -15.69
C THR A 152 14.24 10.63 -16.65
N VAL A 153 13.20 11.38 -16.28
CA VAL A 153 12.52 12.39 -17.12
C VAL A 153 11.89 11.80 -18.39
N GLU A 154 11.80 10.49 -18.49
CA GLU A 154 11.16 9.77 -19.57
C GLU A 154 9.67 9.60 -19.34
N LYS A 155 8.93 9.33 -20.42
CA LYS A 155 7.51 9.00 -20.33
C LYS A 155 7.32 7.62 -19.68
N THR A 156 6.36 7.50 -18.77
CA THR A 156 5.96 6.23 -18.15
C THR A 156 4.44 6.14 -18.10
N ILE A 157 3.92 5.00 -17.69
CA ILE A 157 2.49 4.78 -17.54
C ILE A 157 2.24 4.15 -16.16
N GLN A 158 1.35 4.75 -15.40
CA GLN A 158 0.77 4.12 -14.23
C GLN A 158 -0.40 3.24 -14.70
N LEU A 159 -0.24 1.94 -14.53
CA LEU A 159 -1.26 0.96 -14.86
C LEU A 159 -2.30 0.89 -13.74
N ALA A 160 -3.58 0.90 -14.13
CA ALA A 160 -4.69 0.85 -13.19
C ALA A 160 -5.20 -0.57 -12.98
N PHE A 161 -5.53 -0.86 -11.73
CA PHE A 161 -6.09 -2.12 -11.27
C PHE A 161 -7.27 -1.86 -10.35
N GLY A 162 -8.14 -2.83 -10.22
CA GLY A 162 -9.23 -2.80 -9.26
C GLY A 162 -9.56 -4.20 -8.78
N ILE A 163 -10.15 -4.28 -7.59
CA ILE A 163 -10.70 -5.51 -7.04
C ILE A 163 -12.02 -5.22 -6.36
N SER A 164 -13.04 -6.02 -6.68
CA SER A 164 -14.33 -5.96 -6.01
C SER A 164 -14.38 -6.94 -4.85
N LYS A 165 -15.35 -6.74 -3.95
CA LYS A 165 -15.64 -7.67 -2.85
C LYS A 165 -15.91 -9.09 -3.37
N ALA A 166 -16.65 -9.22 -4.48
CA ALA A 166 -16.93 -10.51 -5.09
C ALA A 166 -15.68 -11.20 -5.65
N GLU A 167 -14.78 -10.44 -6.28
CA GLU A 167 -13.52 -10.95 -6.82
C GLU A 167 -12.56 -11.45 -5.72
N LEU A 168 -12.54 -10.78 -4.56
CA LEU A 168 -11.70 -11.22 -3.44
C LEU A 168 -12.13 -12.57 -2.88
N ASN A 169 -13.44 -12.84 -2.88
CA ASN A 169 -14.03 -14.06 -2.32
C ASN A 169 -14.19 -15.19 -3.36
N GLY A 170 -13.87 -14.88 -4.61
CA GLY A 170 -13.98 -15.79 -5.74
C GLY A 170 -12.87 -16.82 -5.91
#